data_e4f77bf52f8c728b07666dab936a97f4
#
_entry.id   e4f77bf52f8c728b07666dab936a97f4
#
_cell.length_a   1.000
_cell.length_b   1.000
_cell.length_c   1.000
_cell.angle_alpha   90.00
_cell.angle_beta   90.00
_cell.angle_gamma   90.00
#
_symmetry.space_group_name_H-M   'P 1'
#
loop_
_entity.id
_entity.type
_entity.pdbx_description
1 polymer ?
#
loop_
_entity_poly.entity_id
_entity_poly.type
_entity_poly.pdbx_seq_one_letter_code
_entity_poly.pdbx_strand_id
1 'polypeptide(L)'
;MDRLSPIIGVQLPILQIPTKLLSAFEPSQIGTIFGNALDALLPLIHEFVEVEGIENHGLRKAEGLLKDREGYPDYEHELGPNIELKGAQIDPINPVTKTAETRREPSSRISESVTKEILEDGDLLMVVGYQMQPVLDNDSMYALTIVGIGLFDMSEIVDARDERLIASGGF
;
A
#
# COMPACT_ATOMS: atom_id res chain seq x y z
N MET A 1 14.99 1.15 -2.42
CA MET A 1 14.10 0.25 -1.68
C MET A 1 14.44 0.16 -0.18
N ASP A 2 15.69 0.13 0.16
CA ASP A 2 16.15 -0.12 1.53
C ASP A 2 15.69 0.92 2.57
N ARG A 3 15.33 2.12 2.15
CA ARG A 3 14.93 3.20 3.05
C ARG A 3 13.59 3.02 3.77
N LEU A 4 12.67 2.25 3.18
CA LEU A 4 11.37 1.92 3.81
C LEU A 4 11.40 0.53 4.48
N SER A 5 12.39 -0.30 4.20
CA SER A 5 12.48 -1.63 4.80
C SER A 5 12.43 -1.64 6.34
N PRO A 6 12.91 -0.60 7.06
CA PRO A 6 12.83 -0.58 8.52
C PRO A 6 11.40 -0.63 9.09
N ILE A 7 10.38 -0.25 8.31
CA ILE A 7 8.98 -0.32 8.79
C ILE A 7 8.34 -1.70 8.66
N ILE A 8 9.01 -2.66 8.01
CA ILE A 8 8.51 -4.04 7.93
C ILE A 8 8.54 -4.67 9.31
N GLY A 9 7.42 -5.21 9.75
CA GLY A 9 7.21 -5.74 11.09
C GLY A 9 6.74 -4.71 12.12
N VAL A 10 6.67 -3.43 11.75
CA VAL A 10 6.22 -2.37 12.63
C VAL A 10 4.69 -2.37 12.72
N GLN A 11 4.19 -2.35 13.95
CA GLN A 11 2.79 -2.12 14.25
C GLN A 11 2.51 -0.63 14.35
N LEU A 12 1.57 -0.13 13.54
CA LEU A 12 1.25 1.28 13.51
C LEU A 12 0.32 1.67 14.67
N PRO A 13 0.74 2.60 15.54
CA PRO A 13 -0.02 2.93 16.74
C PRO A 13 -1.28 3.74 16.49
N ILE A 14 -1.43 4.31 15.30
CA ILE A 14 -2.45 5.31 14.99
C ILE A 14 -3.83 4.72 14.73
N LEU A 15 -3.88 3.46 14.27
CA LEU A 15 -5.10 2.79 13.88
C LEU A 15 -5.30 1.52 14.69
N GLN A 16 -5.83 1.69 15.90
CA GLN A 16 -6.23 0.57 16.75
C GLN A 16 -7.74 0.38 16.69
N ILE A 17 -8.16 -0.85 16.45
CA ILE A 17 -9.57 -1.21 16.35
C ILE A 17 -9.90 -2.26 17.43
N PRO A 18 -10.94 -2.04 18.22
CA PRO A 18 -11.43 -3.06 19.15
C PRO A 18 -11.78 -4.38 18.42
N THR A 19 -11.40 -5.51 18.99
CA THR A 19 -11.64 -6.84 18.41
C THR A 19 -13.12 -7.05 18.01
N LYS A 20 -14.05 -6.58 18.86
CA LYS A 20 -15.49 -6.67 18.58
C LYS A 20 -15.91 -5.85 17.36
N LEU A 21 -15.28 -4.71 17.14
CA LEU A 21 -15.57 -3.85 15.99
C LEU A 21 -14.93 -4.42 14.73
N LEU A 22 -13.71 -4.93 14.82
CA LEU A 22 -13.00 -5.53 13.69
C LEU A 22 -13.81 -6.67 13.05
N SER A 23 -14.46 -7.50 13.85
CA SER A 23 -15.32 -8.60 13.36
C SER A 23 -16.59 -8.15 12.66
N ALA A 24 -17.01 -6.89 12.85
CA ALA A 24 -18.18 -6.30 12.20
C ALA A 24 -17.85 -5.67 10.82
N PHE A 25 -16.59 -5.43 10.51
CA PHE A 25 -16.18 -4.90 9.21
C PHE A 25 -16.09 -6.00 8.15
N GLU A 26 -16.51 -5.66 6.94
CA GLU A 26 -16.16 -6.44 5.76
C GLU A 26 -14.70 -6.18 5.34
N PRO A 27 -14.01 -7.16 4.72
CA PRO A 27 -12.62 -7.00 4.29
C PRO A 27 -12.38 -5.77 3.40
N SER A 28 -13.33 -5.44 2.53
CA SER A 28 -13.26 -4.26 1.66
C SER A 28 -13.31 -2.94 2.42
N GLN A 29 -14.10 -2.88 3.50
CA GLN A 29 -14.20 -1.69 4.35
C GLN A 29 -12.89 -1.47 5.11
N ILE A 30 -12.30 -2.54 5.64
CA ILE A 30 -10.99 -2.49 6.28
C ILE A 30 -9.95 -1.99 5.27
N GLY A 31 -9.92 -2.56 4.06
CA GLY A 31 -9.00 -2.16 3.00
C GLY A 31 -9.08 -0.68 2.65
N THR A 32 -10.28 -0.11 2.60
CA THR A 32 -10.50 1.32 2.31
C THR A 32 -9.98 2.19 3.44
N ILE A 33 -10.34 1.89 4.67
CA ILE A 33 -9.92 2.68 5.84
C ILE A 33 -8.40 2.69 5.95
N PHE A 34 -7.77 1.52 5.89
CA PHE A 34 -6.33 1.40 6.07
C PHE A 34 -5.53 1.87 4.86
N GLY A 35 -6.03 1.67 3.66
CA GLY A 35 -5.38 2.21 2.45
C GLY A 35 -5.28 3.73 2.50
N ASN A 36 -6.36 4.41 2.84
CA ASN A 36 -6.38 5.87 2.97
C ASN A 36 -5.51 6.36 4.13
N ALA A 37 -5.54 5.66 5.25
CA ALA A 37 -4.72 6.05 6.40
C ALA A 37 -3.22 5.82 6.12
N LEU A 38 -2.86 4.73 5.46
CA LEU A 38 -1.49 4.44 5.06
C LEU A 38 -0.97 5.51 4.08
N ASP A 39 -1.80 5.91 3.11
CA ASP A 39 -1.47 6.96 2.15
C ASP A 39 -1.13 8.29 2.84
N ALA A 40 -1.92 8.68 3.82
CA ALA A 40 -1.67 9.90 4.60
C ALA A 40 -0.45 9.77 5.53
N LEU A 41 -0.21 8.57 6.06
CA LEU A 41 0.80 8.31 7.07
C LEU A 41 2.21 8.20 6.51
N LEU A 42 2.39 7.53 5.37
CA LEU A 42 3.73 7.15 4.89
C LEU A 42 4.72 8.31 4.76
N PRO A 43 4.35 9.49 4.23
CA PRO A 43 5.27 10.63 4.18
C PRO A 43 5.69 11.16 5.55
N LEU A 44 4.87 10.91 6.57
CA LEU A 44 5.05 11.39 7.94
C LEU A 44 5.42 10.26 8.92
N ILE A 45 5.73 9.07 8.41
CA ILE A 45 5.85 7.87 9.25
C ILE A 45 6.90 8.03 10.36
N HIS A 46 7.96 8.78 10.10
CA HIS A 46 9.02 9.08 11.07
C HIS A 46 8.54 9.90 12.28
N GLU A 47 7.38 10.55 12.19
CA GLU A 47 6.78 11.29 13.30
C GLU A 47 5.99 10.38 14.25
N PHE A 48 5.61 9.20 13.78
CA PHE A 48 4.68 8.30 14.48
C PHE A 48 5.29 6.97 14.91
N VAL A 49 6.43 6.60 14.33
CA VAL A 49 7.14 5.37 14.70
C VAL A 49 8.61 5.67 14.95
N GLU A 50 9.12 5.13 16.05
CA GLU A 50 10.53 5.24 16.41
C GLU A 50 11.30 4.05 15.83
N VAL A 51 11.71 4.19 14.56
CA VAL A 51 12.51 3.18 13.86
C VAL A 51 13.73 3.85 13.25
N GLU A 52 14.91 3.36 13.57
CA GLU A 52 16.17 3.91 13.10
C GLU A 52 16.23 3.88 11.56
N GLY A 53 16.57 5.01 10.95
CA GLY A 53 16.76 5.17 9.51
C GLY A 53 15.50 5.52 8.73
N ILE A 54 14.32 5.51 9.36
CA ILE A 54 13.06 5.79 8.66
C ILE A 54 12.90 7.27 8.29
N GLU A 55 13.59 8.17 8.96
CA GLU A 55 13.59 9.61 8.68
C GLU A 55 14.10 9.96 7.27
N ASN A 56 14.86 9.05 6.65
CA ASN A 56 15.47 9.24 5.33
C ASN A 56 14.72 8.54 4.20
N HIS A 57 13.42 8.27 4.35
CA HIS A 57 12.65 7.53 3.34
C HIS A 57 12.49 8.26 1.99
N GLY A 58 12.57 9.60 1.99
CA GLY A 58 12.58 10.43 0.76
C GLY A 58 11.24 10.60 0.06
N LEU A 59 10.13 10.11 0.64
CA LEU A 59 8.78 10.28 0.08
C LEU A 59 8.19 11.64 0.41
N ARG A 60 7.56 12.26 -0.58
CA ARG A 60 6.75 13.47 -0.43
C ARG A 60 5.40 13.26 -1.08
N LYS A 61 4.34 13.77 -0.47
CA LYS A 61 3.00 13.74 -1.09
C LYS A 61 3.01 14.56 -2.37
N ALA A 62 2.57 13.95 -3.47
CA ALA A 62 2.43 14.65 -4.74
C ALA A 62 1.14 15.48 -4.79
N GLU A 63 1.14 16.54 -5.62
CA GLU A 63 -0.08 17.31 -5.88
C GLU A 63 -0.99 16.64 -6.92
N GLY A 64 -0.47 15.60 -7.60
CA GLY A 64 -1.10 14.96 -8.75
C GLY A 64 -1.02 15.80 -10.03
N LEU A 65 -1.09 15.15 -11.19
CA LEU A 65 -0.91 15.81 -12.49
C LEU A 65 -1.97 16.88 -12.79
N LEU A 66 -3.15 16.77 -12.19
CA LEU A 66 -4.26 17.72 -12.39
C LEU A 66 -4.52 18.56 -11.14
N LYS A 67 -3.60 18.61 -10.19
CA LYS A 67 -3.79 19.20 -8.86
C LYS A 67 -4.96 18.59 -8.10
N ASP A 68 -5.32 17.37 -8.45
CA ASP A 68 -6.31 16.57 -7.77
C ASP A 68 -5.59 15.66 -6.77
N ARG A 69 -6.00 15.70 -5.51
CA ARG A 69 -5.42 14.87 -4.45
C ARG A 69 -5.63 13.37 -4.68
N GLU A 70 -6.58 13.01 -5.52
CA GLU A 70 -6.90 11.63 -5.88
C GLU A 70 -6.27 11.22 -7.23
N GLY A 71 -5.50 12.14 -7.87
CA GLY A 71 -4.83 11.90 -9.13
C GLY A 71 -3.47 11.20 -8.97
N TYR A 72 -3.00 10.62 -10.07
CA TYR A 72 -1.65 10.08 -10.19
C TYR A 72 -0.59 11.21 -10.22
N PRO A 73 0.58 11.04 -9.58
CA PRO A 73 0.98 10.00 -8.63
C PRO A 73 0.56 10.34 -7.18
N ASP A 74 0.62 9.34 -6.28
CA ASP A 74 0.41 9.57 -4.85
C ASP A 74 1.59 10.30 -4.21
N TYR A 75 2.83 9.93 -4.62
CA TYR A 75 4.07 10.50 -4.08
C TYR A 75 5.08 10.84 -5.16
N GLU A 76 5.95 11.78 -4.80
CA GLU A 76 7.23 12.01 -5.44
C GLU A 76 8.36 11.55 -4.52
N HIS A 77 9.39 10.93 -5.07
CA HIS A 77 10.57 10.56 -4.32
C HIS A 77 11.71 11.53 -4.60
N GLU A 78 12.51 11.87 -3.60
CA GLU A 78 13.64 12.80 -3.74
C GLU A 78 14.68 12.39 -4.82
N LEU A 79 14.75 11.11 -5.17
CA LEU A 79 15.62 10.57 -6.22
C LEU A 79 14.99 10.60 -7.61
N GLY A 80 13.79 11.14 -7.75
CA GLY A 80 13.17 11.42 -9.04
C GLY A 80 11.89 10.64 -9.37
N PRO A 81 11.75 9.33 -9.12
CA PRO A 81 10.56 8.60 -9.55
C PRO A 81 9.27 9.07 -8.86
N ASN A 82 8.20 9.07 -9.62
CA ASN A 82 6.84 9.13 -9.09
C ASN A 82 6.45 7.76 -8.54
N ILE A 83 5.63 7.74 -7.52
CA ILE A 83 5.22 6.50 -6.84
C ILE A 83 3.71 6.51 -6.63
N GLU A 84 3.07 5.48 -7.17
CA GLU A 84 1.68 5.15 -6.86
C GLU A 84 1.64 4.15 -5.71
N LEU A 85 0.80 4.41 -4.70
CA LEU A 85 0.64 3.53 -3.53
C LEU A 85 -0.59 2.64 -3.68
N LYS A 86 -0.42 1.37 -3.35
CA LYS A 86 -1.56 0.47 -3.09
C LYS A 86 -1.31 -0.33 -1.81
N GLY A 87 -2.29 -0.30 -0.91
CA GLY A 87 -2.34 -1.19 0.24
C GLY A 87 -2.84 -2.57 -0.15
N ALA A 88 -2.23 -3.61 0.39
CA ALA A 88 -2.66 -4.98 0.21
C ALA A 88 -2.81 -5.68 1.56
N GLN A 89 -4.03 -6.08 1.90
CA GLN A 89 -4.23 -6.95 3.04
C GLN A 89 -3.65 -8.33 2.72
N ILE A 90 -2.72 -8.78 3.56
CA ILE A 90 -2.11 -10.11 3.47
C ILE A 90 -2.79 -10.99 4.51
N ASP A 91 -3.47 -12.01 4.06
CA ASP A 91 -4.08 -12.96 4.98
C ASP A 91 -2.98 -13.70 5.77
N PRO A 92 -3.22 -14.02 7.04
CA PRO A 92 -2.32 -14.89 7.80
C PRO A 92 -2.10 -16.19 7.06
N ILE A 93 -0.88 -16.75 7.17
CA ILE A 93 -0.57 -18.06 6.57
C ILE A 93 -1.64 -19.05 7.02
N ASN A 94 -2.39 -19.58 6.07
CA ASN A 94 -3.37 -20.61 6.34
C ASN A 94 -2.64 -21.84 6.89
N PRO A 95 -2.93 -22.31 8.10
CA PRO A 95 -2.23 -23.45 8.70
C PRO A 95 -2.40 -24.75 7.91
N VAL A 96 -3.42 -24.84 7.06
CA VAL A 96 -3.70 -26.02 6.22
C VAL A 96 -2.95 -25.94 4.90
N THR A 97 -3.03 -24.80 4.19
CA THR A 97 -2.42 -24.62 2.86
C THR A 97 -0.99 -24.13 2.92
N LYS A 98 -0.56 -23.57 4.04
CA LYS A 98 0.76 -22.95 4.26
C LYS A 98 1.10 -21.83 3.26
N THR A 99 0.08 -21.25 2.63
CA THR A 99 0.22 -20.14 1.69
C THR A 99 -0.32 -18.84 2.28
N ALA A 100 0.45 -17.76 2.11
CA ALA A 100 -0.03 -16.41 2.26
C ALA A 100 -0.51 -15.94 0.88
N GLU A 101 -1.80 -15.66 0.73
CA GLU A 101 -2.35 -15.25 -0.56
C GLU A 101 -2.67 -13.76 -0.55
N THR A 102 -2.18 -13.05 -1.54
CA THR A 102 -2.72 -11.76 -1.93
C THR A 102 -3.92 -12.01 -2.83
N ARG A 103 -5.09 -11.49 -2.47
CA ARG A 103 -6.33 -11.72 -3.22
C ARG A 103 -6.36 -11.07 -4.60
N ARG A 104 -5.41 -10.18 -4.91
CA ARG A 104 -5.36 -9.43 -6.15
C ARG A 104 -3.93 -9.20 -6.60
N GLU A 105 -3.69 -9.40 -7.88
CA GLU A 105 -2.44 -9.03 -8.54
C GLU A 105 -2.21 -7.51 -8.54
N PRO A 106 -0.96 -7.04 -8.56
CA PRO A 106 -0.62 -5.61 -8.62
C PRO A 106 -1.34 -4.88 -9.77
N SER A 107 -1.36 -5.46 -10.96
CA SER A 107 -2.01 -4.90 -12.15
C SER A 107 -3.52 -4.67 -12.01
N SER A 108 -4.21 -5.46 -11.17
CA SER A 108 -5.64 -5.30 -10.92
C SER A 108 -5.99 -4.14 -9.97
N ARG A 109 -4.97 -3.46 -9.44
CA ARG A 109 -5.12 -2.38 -8.46
C ARG A 109 -4.96 -0.99 -9.08
N ILE A 110 -4.53 -0.91 -10.34
CA ILE A 110 -4.28 0.36 -11.03
C ILE A 110 -5.50 0.77 -11.83
N SER A 111 -5.88 2.04 -11.68
CA SER A 111 -6.97 2.66 -12.42
C SER A 111 -6.69 2.69 -13.94
N GLU A 112 -7.72 2.56 -14.75
CA GLU A 112 -7.64 2.73 -16.22
C GLU A 112 -7.24 4.15 -16.62
N SER A 113 -7.43 5.14 -15.75
CA SER A 113 -6.99 6.52 -15.96
C SER A 113 -5.47 6.69 -15.93
N VAL A 114 -4.74 5.75 -15.36
CA VAL A 114 -3.28 5.73 -15.39
C VAL A 114 -2.84 5.07 -16.70
N THR A 115 -2.51 5.87 -17.68
CA THR A 115 -2.10 5.41 -19.02
C THR A 115 -0.60 5.63 -19.22
N LYS A 116 0.00 4.95 -20.19
CA LYS A 116 1.43 5.09 -20.49
C LYS A 116 1.86 6.50 -20.85
N GLU A 117 0.96 7.29 -21.42
CA GLU A 117 1.25 8.67 -21.84
C GLU A 117 1.50 9.62 -20.68
N ILE A 118 1.03 9.27 -19.48
CA ILE A 118 1.23 10.09 -18.28
C ILE A 118 2.40 9.61 -17.40
N LEU A 119 2.98 8.43 -17.71
CA LEU A 119 4.11 7.89 -16.96
C LEU A 119 5.43 8.55 -17.37
N GLU A 120 6.30 8.69 -16.39
CA GLU A 120 7.70 9.04 -16.59
C GLU A 120 8.59 7.79 -16.46
N ASP A 121 9.79 7.86 -17.05
CA ASP A 121 10.75 6.76 -16.94
C ASP A 121 11.16 6.56 -15.47
N GLY A 122 10.97 5.33 -14.99
CA GLY A 122 11.31 4.95 -13.63
C GLY A 122 10.19 5.11 -12.61
N ASP A 123 8.98 5.47 -13.04
CA ASP A 123 7.80 5.50 -12.18
C ASP A 123 7.50 4.12 -11.60
N LEU A 124 7.09 4.08 -10.34
CA LEU A 124 6.95 2.85 -9.57
C LEU A 124 5.55 2.70 -8.98
N LEU A 125 5.07 1.46 -8.96
CA LEU A 125 3.98 1.04 -8.08
C LEU A 125 4.58 0.51 -6.78
N MET A 126 4.22 1.10 -5.65
CA MET A 126 4.55 0.60 -4.33
C MET A 126 3.34 -0.12 -3.74
N VAL A 127 3.48 -1.41 -3.48
CA VAL A 127 2.46 -2.20 -2.78
C VAL A 127 2.93 -2.44 -1.36
N VAL A 128 2.17 -1.94 -0.39
CA VAL A 128 2.42 -2.14 1.03
C VAL A 128 1.49 -3.23 1.54
N GLY A 129 2.08 -4.37 1.89
CA GLY A 129 1.38 -5.48 2.52
C GLY A 129 1.19 -5.26 4.01
N TYR A 130 -0.03 -5.42 4.50
CA TYR A 130 -0.36 -5.28 5.91
C TYR A 130 -1.23 -6.42 6.43
N GLN A 131 -1.14 -6.64 7.73
CA GLN A 131 -2.01 -7.54 8.49
C GLN A 131 -2.57 -6.82 9.71
N MET A 132 -3.78 -7.20 10.10
CA MET A 132 -4.31 -6.81 11.40
C MET A 132 -3.82 -7.79 12.45
N GLN A 133 -3.11 -7.31 13.44
CA GLN A 133 -2.54 -8.13 14.52
C GLN A 133 -2.94 -7.58 15.88
N PRO A 134 -3.07 -8.45 16.91
CA PRO A 134 -3.31 -7.99 18.28
C PRO A 134 -2.26 -6.97 18.69
N VAL A 135 -2.70 -5.93 19.40
CA VAL A 135 -1.78 -4.95 19.98
C VAL A 135 -0.99 -5.61 21.10
N LEU A 136 0.31 -5.36 21.16
CA LEU A 136 1.17 -5.87 22.22
C LEU A 136 0.58 -5.46 23.59
N ASP A 137 0.44 -6.43 24.48
CA ASP A 137 -0.13 -6.27 25.83
C ASP A 137 -1.61 -5.82 25.88
N ASN A 138 -2.34 -5.88 24.75
CA ASN A 138 -3.76 -5.56 24.71
C ASN A 138 -4.54 -6.41 23.69
N ASP A 139 -4.91 -7.62 24.06
CA ASP A 139 -5.62 -8.58 23.19
C ASP A 139 -7.04 -8.12 22.78
N SER A 140 -7.55 -7.07 23.39
CA SER A 140 -8.85 -6.50 23.04
C SER A 140 -8.80 -5.53 21.86
N MET A 141 -7.61 -5.18 21.40
CA MET A 141 -7.36 -4.26 20.30
C MET A 141 -6.50 -4.90 19.20
N TYR A 142 -6.78 -4.53 17.98
CA TYR A 142 -5.98 -4.88 16.81
C TYR A 142 -5.41 -3.62 16.18
N ALA A 143 -4.22 -3.73 15.65
CA ALA A 143 -3.56 -2.67 14.89
C ALA A 143 -2.98 -3.20 13.59
N LEU A 144 -2.80 -2.30 12.64
CA LEU A 144 -2.16 -2.58 11.37
C LEU A 144 -0.66 -2.82 11.58
N THR A 145 -0.18 -3.95 11.10
CA THR A 145 1.25 -4.26 11.03
C THR A 145 1.67 -4.35 9.57
N ILE A 146 2.71 -3.62 9.19
CA ILE A 146 3.29 -3.71 7.84
C ILE A 146 4.11 -5.01 7.76
N VAL A 147 3.75 -5.87 6.82
CA VAL A 147 4.40 -7.19 6.68
C VAL A 147 5.25 -7.32 5.43
N GLY A 148 5.17 -6.36 4.52
CA GLY A 148 6.02 -6.34 3.33
C GLY A 148 5.81 -5.10 2.48
N ILE A 149 6.80 -4.81 1.64
CA ILE A 149 6.76 -3.73 0.66
C ILE A 149 7.29 -4.29 -0.65
N GLY A 150 6.51 -4.16 -1.72
CA GLY A 150 6.91 -4.48 -3.08
C GLY A 150 7.00 -3.22 -3.93
N LEU A 151 8.03 -3.12 -4.77
CA LEU A 151 8.14 -2.09 -5.80
C LEU A 151 8.13 -2.75 -7.17
N PHE A 152 7.33 -2.21 -8.07
CA PHE A 152 7.13 -2.71 -9.41
C PHE A 152 7.28 -1.58 -10.40
N ASP A 153 7.86 -1.84 -11.56
CA ASP A 153 7.87 -0.89 -12.66
C ASP A 153 6.45 -0.56 -13.12
N MET A 154 6.11 0.72 -13.14
CA MET A 154 4.73 1.14 -13.40
C MET A 154 4.33 0.88 -14.86
N SER A 155 5.26 0.98 -15.80
CA SER A 155 5.00 0.69 -17.21
C SER A 155 4.67 -0.79 -17.43
N GLU A 156 5.41 -1.70 -16.78
CA GLU A 156 5.11 -3.14 -16.83
C GLU A 156 3.74 -3.47 -16.21
N ILE A 157 3.39 -2.79 -15.12
CA ILE A 157 2.09 -2.99 -14.46
C ILE A 157 0.93 -2.49 -15.32
N VAL A 158 1.09 -1.35 -16.00
CA VAL A 158 0.08 -0.83 -16.94
C VAL A 158 -0.11 -1.78 -18.12
N ASP A 159 0.98 -2.30 -18.70
CA ASP A 159 0.91 -3.31 -19.76
C ASP A 159 0.13 -4.56 -19.32
N ALA A 160 0.48 -5.12 -18.17
CA ALA A 160 -0.18 -6.31 -17.64
C ALA A 160 -1.67 -6.07 -17.35
N ARG A 161 -2.04 -4.86 -16.91
CA ARG A 161 -3.44 -4.46 -16.75
C ARG A 161 -4.17 -4.44 -18.10
N ASP A 162 -3.60 -3.79 -19.10
CA ASP A 162 -4.20 -3.60 -20.40
C ASP A 162 -4.38 -4.94 -21.13
N GLU A 163 -3.37 -5.81 -21.10
CA GLU A 163 -3.47 -7.18 -21.63
C GLU A 163 -4.62 -7.96 -20.98
N ARG A 164 -4.76 -7.86 -19.66
CA ARG A 164 -5.84 -8.52 -18.92
C ARG A 164 -7.22 -7.97 -19.31
N LEU A 165 -7.36 -6.65 -19.47
CA LEU A 165 -8.61 -6.02 -19.88
C LEU A 165 -8.99 -6.44 -21.30
N ILE A 166 -8.06 -6.46 -22.23
CA ILE A 166 -8.27 -6.97 -23.59
C ILE A 166 -8.75 -8.41 -23.57
N ALA A 167 -8.07 -9.27 -22.81
CA ALA A 167 -8.42 -10.69 -22.70
C ALA A 167 -9.83 -10.92 -22.09
N SER A 168 -10.28 -10.01 -21.22
CA SER A 168 -11.61 -10.06 -20.60
C SER A 168 -12.72 -9.41 -21.42
N GLY A 169 -12.38 -8.81 -22.58
CA GLY A 169 -13.33 -8.06 -23.42
C GLY A 169 -13.72 -6.70 -22.83
N GLY A 170 -12.90 -6.13 -21.97
CA GLY A 170 -13.16 -4.89 -21.25
C GLY A 170 -12.74 -3.61 -21.96
N PHE A 171 -12.27 -3.70 -23.18
CA PHE A 171 -12.02 -2.55 -24.07
C PHE A 171 -12.90 -2.62 -25.30
#